data_58ef5db9e9ff76214c47f3ecf7cf1c05
#
_entry.id   58ef5db9e9ff76214c47f3ecf7cf1c05
#
_cell.length_a   1.000
_cell.length_b   1.000
_cell.length_c   1.000
_cell.angle_alpha   90.00
_cell.angle_beta   90.00
_cell.angle_gamma   90.00
#
_symmetry.space_group_name_H-M   'P 1'
#
loop_
_entity.id
_entity.type
_entity.pdbx_description
1 polymer ?
#
loop_
_entity_poly.entity_id
_entity_poly.type
_entity_poly.pdbx_seq_one_letter_code
_entity_poly.pdbx_strand_id
1 'polypeptide(L)'
;MNSIASISAIDVHGHYGVYIQADKTPIYNQMMTGDADEVVRRAAAVNVGLTIVSPLLALLPRFKANAAVGNEEAARIVAQTPGLKHYVVIDPKRPETYAQADEMLRQPQCVGIKLHPEEHGYPIREHAALLFEFAAARKAIVLTHSSEQNSLCEDFVPWANRFPEVRLILAHIGCGWDGDVTHQVRAIQKCQHGNVFADTSSARSIMPNLIEWAVSQIGAERVLFGTDTPLYSTAMQRARIDHADLPDTDKRLILRDNAVRLFGSQLD
;
A
#
# COMPACT_ATOMS: atom_id res chain seq x y z
N MET A 1 23.53 -0.28 20.71
CA MET A 1 22.72 -0.06 19.49
C MET A 1 21.52 -0.98 19.58
N ASN A 2 20.30 -0.47 19.46
CA ASN A 2 19.12 -1.34 19.42
C ASN A 2 19.18 -2.16 18.14
N SER A 3 19.06 -3.48 18.24
CA SER A 3 19.02 -4.38 17.08
C SER A 3 17.89 -3.97 16.12
N ILE A 4 18.08 -4.08 14.81
CA ILE A 4 17.04 -3.85 13.80
C ILE A 4 15.79 -4.67 14.12
N ALA A 5 15.94 -5.89 14.59
CA ALA A 5 14.84 -6.76 15.01
C ALA A 5 13.96 -6.14 16.12
N SER A 6 14.50 -5.20 16.93
CA SER A 6 13.71 -4.51 17.98
C SER A 6 12.84 -3.37 17.46
N ILE A 7 12.95 -2.97 16.19
CA ILE A 7 12.13 -1.93 15.60
C ILE A 7 10.72 -2.47 15.40
N SER A 8 9.73 -1.89 16.08
CA SER A 8 8.32 -2.16 15.80
C SER A 8 7.96 -1.51 14.47
N ALA A 9 7.89 -2.32 13.41
CA ALA A 9 7.64 -1.84 12.06
C ALA A 9 6.19 -1.38 11.86
N ILE A 10 5.99 -0.52 10.86
CA ILE A 10 4.68 -0.11 10.37
C ILE A 10 4.55 -0.61 8.93
N ASP A 11 3.62 -1.51 8.71
CA ASP A 11 3.27 -2.05 7.42
C ASP A 11 2.23 -1.14 6.76
N VAL A 12 2.63 -0.43 5.70
CA VAL A 12 1.74 0.53 5.04
C VAL A 12 0.85 -0.11 3.97
N HIS A 13 0.99 -1.41 3.73
CA HIS A 13 0.25 -2.08 2.66
C HIS A 13 -0.08 -3.53 3.05
N GLY A 14 -1.23 -3.69 3.64
CA GLY A 14 -1.82 -4.99 3.92
C GLY A 14 -3.26 -5.10 3.45
N HIS A 15 -3.77 -6.30 3.55
CA HIS A 15 -5.15 -6.68 3.27
C HIS A 15 -5.65 -7.62 4.35
N TYR A 16 -6.96 -7.85 4.39
CA TYR A 16 -7.59 -8.94 5.12
C TYR A 16 -8.87 -9.37 4.39
N GLY A 17 -9.35 -10.55 4.70
CA GLY A 17 -10.61 -11.07 4.16
C GLY A 17 -10.44 -12.38 3.41
N VAL A 18 -11.50 -12.79 2.74
CA VAL A 18 -11.56 -14.03 1.98
C VAL A 18 -11.07 -13.75 0.55
N TYR A 19 -10.08 -14.53 0.13
CA TYR A 19 -9.59 -14.51 -1.24
C TYR A 19 -10.32 -15.58 -2.05
N ILE A 20 -11.01 -15.18 -3.12
CA ILE A 20 -11.73 -16.10 -4.01
C ILE A 20 -11.43 -15.72 -5.46
N GLN A 21 -10.72 -16.61 -6.16
CA GLN A 21 -10.58 -16.55 -7.61
C GLN A 21 -11.07 -17.86 -8.23
N ALA A 22 -11.95 -17.75 -9.21
CA ALA A 22 -12.64 -18.91 -9.80
C ALA A 22 -11.71 -19.82 -10.61
N ASP A 23 -10.60 -19.30 -11.11
CA ASP A 23 -9.57 -20.03 -11.88
C ASP A 23 -8.52 -20.69 -10.99
N LYS A 24 -8.58 -20.51 -9.67
CA LYS A 24 -7.63 -21.07 -8.71
C LYS A 24 -8.23 -22.27 -7.96
N THR A 25 -7.35 -23.14 -7.46
CA THR A 25 -7.79 -24.25 -6.61
C THR A 25 -8.32 -23.75 -5.25
N PRO A 26 -9.23 -24.50 -4.60
CA PRO A 26 -9.71 -24.11 -3.27
C PRO A 26 -8.59 -23.96 -2.24
N ILE A 27 -7.57 -24.81 -2.29
CA ILE A 27 -6.41 -24.70 -1.38
C ILE A 27 -5.59 -23.43 -1.63
N TYR A 28 -5.44 -23.00 -2.87
CA TYR A 28 -4.77 -21.75 -3.20
C TYR A 28 -5.53 -20.56 -2.60
N ASN A 29 -6.85 -20.51 -2.82
CA ASN A 29 -7.71 -19.47 -2.26
C ASN A 29 -7.65 -19.46 -0.72
N GLN A 30 -7.65 -20.63 -0.08
CA GLN A 30 -7.49 -20.75 1.37
C GLN A 30 -6.15 -20.21 1.86
N MET A 31 -5.05 -20.47 1.18
CA MET A 31 -3.71 -19.98 1.54
C MET A 31 -3.61 -18.45 1.48
N MET A 32 -4.35 -17.84 0.55
CA MET A 32 -4.36 -16.40 0.32
C MET A 32 -5.40 -15.67 1.19
N THR A 33 -6.19 -16.39 1.98
CA THR A 33 -7.20 -15.85 2.89
C THR A 33 -6.60 -15.60 4.28
N GLY A 34 -6.97 -14.50 4.89
CA GLY A 34 -6.66 -14.18 6.29
C GLY A 34 -7.61 -13.11 6.80
N ASP A 35 -8.28 -13.39 7.93
CA ASP A 35 -9.08 -12.38 8.60
C ASP A 35 -8.22 -11.31 9.31
N ALA A 36 -8.85 -10.32 9.89
CA ALA A 36 -8.17 -9.22 10.56
C ALA A 36 -7.29 -9.67 11.73
N ASP A 37 -7.79 -10.62 12.54
CA ASP A 37 -7.06 -11.16 13.69
C ASP A 37 -5.83 -11.97 13.25
N GLU A 38 -5.95 -12.76 12.19
CA GLU A 38 -4.84 -13.51 11.61
C GLU A 38 -3.75 -12.56 11.06
N VAL A 39 -4.15 -11.46 10.42
CA VAL A 39 -3.20 -10.44 9.93
C VAL A 39 -2.43 -9.83 11.09
N VAL A 40 -3.12 -9.42 12.17
CA VAL A 40 -2.47 -8.88 13.37
C VAL A 40 -1.55 -9.91 14.02
N ARG A 41 -2.01 -11.15 14.14
CA ARG A 41 -1.19 -12.24 14.71
C ARG A 41 0.11 -12.49 13.92
N ARG A 42 0.01 -12.53 12.58
CA ARG A 42 1.19 -12.69 11.68
C ARG A 42 2.14 -11.50 11.80
N ALA A 43 1.60 -10.29 11.85
CA ALA A 43 2.35 -9.06 12.01
C ALA A 43 3.11 -9.03 13.35
N ALA A 44 2.43 -9.33 14.46
CA ALA A 44 3.02 -9.35 15.80
C ALA A 44 4.16 -10.38 15.93
N ALA A 45 4.04 -11.54 15.27
CA ALA A 45 5.05 -12.60 15.30
C ALA A 45 6.42 -12.15 14.76
N VAL A 46 6.48 -11.06 13.99
CA VAL A 46 7.71 -10.51 13.40
C VAL A 46 7.92 -9.03 13.73
N ASN A 47 7.37 -8.60 14.87
CA ASN A 47 7.51 -7.24 15.38
C ASN A 47 7.05 -6.16 14.37
N VAL A 48 5.91 -6.40 13.71
CA VAL A 48 5.14 -5.37 13.01
C VAL A 48 4.02 -4.93 13.95
N GLY A 49 4.08 -3.69 14.43
CA GLY A 49 3.18 -3.18 15.47
C GLY A 49 1.88 -2.58 14.92
N LEU A 50 1.87 -2.23 13.64
CA LEU A 50 0.72 -1.65 12.96
C LEU A 50 0.72 -2.08 11.50
N THR A 51 -0.43 -2.50 10.99
CA THR A 51 -0.66 -2.75 9.56
C THR A 51 -1.80 -1.86 9.05
N ILE A 52 -1.56 -1.15 7.96
CA ILE A 52 -2.60 -0.36 7.29
C ILE A 52 -3.19 -1.20 6.17
N VAL A 53 -4.48 -1.50 6.27
CA VAL A 53 -5.14 -2.50 5.41
C VAL A 53 -6.18 -1.89 4.47
N SER A 54 -6.45 -2.63 3.39
CA SER A 54 -7.66 -2.49 2.56
C SER A 54 -8.33 -3.87 2.47
N PRO A 55 -9.65 -4.00 2.67
CA PRO A 55 -10.30 -5.31 2.67
C PRO A 55 -10.28 -5.94 1.27
N LEU A 56 -10.05 -7.24 1.19
CA LEU A 56 -10.11 -7.99 -0.08
C LEU A 56 -11.48 -7.87 -0.75
N LEU A 57 -12.54 -7.76 0.05
CA LEU A 57 -13.90 -7.53 -0.45
C LEU A 57 -14.03 -6.24 -1.27
N ALA A 58 -13.25 -5.19 -0.95
CA ALA A 58 -13.25 -3.96 -1.73
C ALA A 58 -12.40 -4.06 -3.01
N LEU A 59 -11.42 -4.96 -3.05
CA LEU A 59 -10.41 -5.02 -4.10
C LEU A 59 -10.50 -6.27 -4.98
N LEU A 60 -10.85 -7.41 -4.42
CA LEU A 60 -10.83 -8.72 -5.09
C LEU A 60 -12.19 -9.44 -4.99
N PRO A 61 -12.48 -10.37 -5.88
CA PRO A 61 -11.76 -10.71 -7.11
C PRO A 61 -11.94 -9.67 -8.21
N ARG A 62 -11.02 -9.67 -9.20
CA ARG A 62 -11.00 -8.74 -10.33
C ARG A 62 -12.38 -8.59 -10.98
N PHE A 63 -12.79 -7.35 -11.23
CA PHE A 63 -14.10 -6.95 -11.78
C PHE A 63 -15.34 -7.32 -10.94
N LYS A 64 -15.16 -7.98 -9.81
CA LYS A 64 -16.24 -8.34 -8.85
C LYS A 64 -16.08 -7.66 -7.50
N ALA A 65 -15.02 -6.88 -7.31
CA ALA A 65 -14.82 -6.11 -6.10
C ALA A 65 -16.00 -5.17 -5.85
N ASN A 66 -16.34 -5.01 -4.58
CA ASN A 66 -17.39 -4.11 -4.14
C ASN A 66 -16.80 -3.09 -3.16
N ALA A 67 -16.23 -2.02 -3.71
CA ALA A 67 -15.55 -1.01 -2.92
C ALA A 67 -16.43 -0.43 -1.81
N ALA A 68 -17.70 -0.13 -2.12
CA ALA A 68 -18.61 0.48 -1.14
C ALA A 68 -18.89 -0.47 0.04
N VAL A 69 -19.22 -1.74 -0.22
CA VAL A 69 -19.48 -2.73 0.83
C VAL A 69 -18.19 -3.03 1.63
N GLY A 70 -17.05 -3.15 0.95
CA GLY A 70 -15.77 -3.38 1.60
C GLY A 70 -15.35 -2.20 2.49
N ASN A 71 -15.63 -0.97 2.10
CA ASN A 71 -15.36 0.21 2.91
C ASN A 71 -16.16 0.19 4.23
N GLU A 72 -17.47 -0.14 4.16
CA GLU A 72 -18.31 -0.29 5.36
C GLU A 72 -17.81 -1.41 6.28
N GLU A 73 -17.39 -2.53 5.69
CA GLU A 73 -16.78 -3.62 6.44
C GLU A 73 -15.50 -3.16 7.13
N ALA A 74 -14.61 -2.45 6.41
CA ALA A 74 -13.35 -1.96 6.97
C ALA A 74 -13.57 -1.02 8.15
N ALA A 75 -14.47 -0.06 8.04
CA ALA A 75 -14.78 0.87 9.12
C ALA A 75 -15.22 0.14 10.41
N ARG A 76 -16.03 -0.93 10.27
CA ARG A 76 -16.51 -1.72 11.40
C ARG A 76 -15.44 -2.64 11.98
N ILE A 77 -14.73 -3.40 11.14
CA ILE A 77 -13.75 -4.41 11.60
C ILE A 77 -12.52 -3.72 12.18
N VAL A 78 -11.95 -2.74 11.50
CA VAL A 78 -10.72 -2.07 11.95
C VAL A 78 -10.93 -1.31 13.26
N ALA A 79 -12.12 -0.73 13.47
CA ALA A 79 -12.45 -0.09 14.74
C ALA A 79 -12.41 -1.05 15.95
N GLN A 80 -12.53 -2.35 15.73
CA GLN A 80 -12.55 -3.40 16.75
C GLN A 80 -11.25 -4.22 16.81
N THR A 81 -10.30 -3.96 15.91
CA THR A 81 -9.06 -4.75 15.77
C THR A 81 -7.84 -3.88 16.06
N PRO A 82 -7.36 -3.83 17.30
CA PRO A 82 -6.12 -3.11 17.63
C PRO A 82 -4.94 -3.62 16.80
N GLY A 83 -4.09 -2.69 16.35
CA GLY A 83 -2.97 -3.00 15.46
C GLY A 83 -3.31 -2.84 13.97
N LEU A 84 -4.55 -2.45 13.63
CA LEU A 84 -4.95 -2.10 12.28
C LEU A 84 -5.37 -0.62 12.16
N LYS A 85 -5.06 -0.04 11.01
CA LYS A 85 -5.69 1.14 10.42
C LYS A 85 -6.12 0.78 9.01
N HIS A 86 -6.93 1.60 8.33
CA HIS A 86 -7.34 1.28 6.97
C HIS A 86 -7.25 2.46 6.00
N TYR A 87 -7.16 2.12 4.73
CA TYR A 87 -7.46 3.03 3.63
C TYR A 87 -8.92 2.86 3.21
N VAL A 88 -9.59 3.94 2.88
CA VAL A 88 -10.85 3.88 2.15
C VAL A 88 -10.57 3.64 0.67
N VAL A 89 -11.28 2.69 0.07
CA VAL A 89 -11.11 2.35 -1.34
C VAL A 89 -11.99 3.24 -2.20
N ILE A 90 -11.42 3.90 -3.21
CA ILE A 90 -12.18 4.65 -4.22
C ILE A 90 -12.16 3.89 -5.55
N ASP A 91 -13.35 3.62 -6.07
CA ASP A 91 -13.59 3.23 -7.45
C ASP A 91 -14.19 4.43 -8.19
N PRO A 92 -13.46 5.06 -9.13
CA PRO A 92 -13.95 6.27 -9.80
C PRO A 92 -15.23 6.06 -10.63
N LYS A 93 -15.58 4.82 -10.92
CA LYS A 93 -16.83 4.46 -11.60
C LYS A 93 -18.03 4.33 -10.65
N ARG A 94 -17.79 4.47 -9.33
CA ARG A 94 -18.79 4.38 -8.26
C ARG A 94 -18.80 5.64 -7.41
N PRO A 95 -19.65 6.63 -7.74
CA PRO A 95 -19.67 7.92 -7.05
C PRO A 95 -19.88 7.82 -5.53
N GLU A 96 -20.59 6.77 -5.06
CA GLU A 96 -20.81 6.52 -3.64
C GLU A 96 -19.50 6.32 -2.85
N THR A 97 -18.44 5.83 -3.50
CA THR A 97 -17.13 5.64 -2.83
C THR A 97 -16.44 6.96 -2.48
N TYR A 98 -16.71 8.02 -3.24
CA TYR A 98 -16.22 9.36 -2.90
C TYR A 98 -16.92 9.93 -1.66
N ALA A 99 -18.23 9.72 -1.55
CA ALA A 99 -18.98 10.15 -0.36
C ALA A 99 -18.52 9.39 0.88
N GLN A 100 -18.32 8.07 0.78
CA GLN A 100 -17.73 7.28 1.86
C GLN A 100 -16.33 7.76 2.24
N ALA A 101 -15.47 8.07 1.25
CA ALA A 101 -14.12 8.58 1.51
C ALA A 101 -14.17 9.93 2.23
N ASP A 102 -15.10 10.81 1.88
CA ASP A 102 -15.26 12.10 2.55
C ASP A 102 -15.66 11.95 4.02
N GLU A 103 -16.45 10.96 4.35
CA GLU A 103 -16.85 10.63 5.71
C GLU A 103 -15.74 9.91 6.48
N MET A 104 -15.17 8.85 5.88
CA MET A 104 -14.22 7.96 6.56
C MET A 104 -12.88 8.62 6.85
N LEU A 105 -12.38 9.50 5.96
CA LEU A 105 -11.14 10.24 6.19
C LEU A 105 -11.17 11.17 7.41
N ARG A 106 -12.35 11.41 8.01
CA ARG A 106 -12.51 12.13 9.28
C ARG A 106 -12.44 11.20 10.49
N GLN A 107 -12.44 9.89 10.28
CA GLN A 107 -12.40 8.88 11.34
C GLN A 107 -10.94 8.53 11.68
N PRO A 108 -10.62 8.31 12.97
CA PRO A 108 -9.22 8.07 13.38
C PRO A 108 -8.64 6.76 12.85
N GLN A 109 -9.47 5.80 12.42
CA GLN A 109 -9.02 4.53 11.86
C GLN A 109 -8.69 4.60 10.38
N CYS A 110 -9.19 5.61 9.63
CA CYS A 110 -8.95 5.77 8.21
C CYS A 110 -7.81 6.76 7.98
N VAL A 111 -6.72 6.29 7.37
CA VAL A 111 -5.48 7.07 7.23
C VAL A 111 -5.18 7.54 5.80
N GLY A 112 -6.03 7.19 4.84
CA GLY A 112 -5.81 7.57 3.44
C GLY A 112 -6.75 6.85 2.48
N ILE A 113 -6.43 6.94 1.20
CA ILE A 113 -7.19 6.40 0.08
C ILE A 113 -6.42 5.25 -0.56
N LYS A 114 -7.10 4.15 -0.90
CA LYS A 114 -6.57 3.07 -1.76
C LYS A 114 -7.20 3.12 -3.13
N LEU A 115 -6.35 3.02 -4.15
CA LEU A 115 -6.74 2.84 -5.55
C LEU A 115 -6.26 1.49 -6.06
N HIS A 116 -7.10 0.82 -6.86
CA HIS A 116 -6.72 -0.41 -7.53
C HIS A 116 -7.25 -0.46 -8.98
N PRO A 117 -6.59 0.28 -9.91
CA PRO A 117 -7.07 0.39 -11.29
C PRO A 117 -7.28 -0.95 -11.99
N GLU A 118 -6.39 -1.93 -11.76
CA GLU A 118 -6.51 -3.26 -12.38
C GLU A 118 -7.74 -4.02 -11.90
N GLU A 119 -7.97 -4.12 -10.59
CA GLU A 119 -9.07 -4.88 -10.03
C GLU A 119 -10.44 -4.22 -10.31
N HIS A 120 -10.47 -2.89 -10.32
CA HIS A 120 -11.68 -2.14 -10.64
C HIS A 120 -11.86 -1.91 -12.14
N GLY A 121 -10.88 -2.28 -12.98
CA GLY A 121 -10.97 -2.25 -14.44
C GLY A 121 -11.11 -0.85 -15.03
N TYR A 122 -10.27 0.10 -14.59
CA TYR A 122 -10.20 1.44 -15.17
C TYR A 122 -8.74 1.90 -15.39
N PRO A 123 -8.43 2.50 -16.54
CA PRO A 123 -7.12 3.11 -16.75
C PRO A 123 -6.97 4.37 -15.90
N ILE A 124 -5.88 4.46 -15.11
CA ILE A 124 -5.66 5.62 -14.23
C ILE A 124 -5.59 6.93 -15.02
N ARG A 125 -5.01 6.96 -16.20
CA ARG A 125 -4.89 8.15 -17.06
C ARG A 125 -6.24 8.82 -17.39
N GLU A 126 -7.34 8.04 -17.40
CA GLU A 126 -8.68 8.55 -17.69
C GLU A 126 -9.38 9.14 -16.46
N HIS A 127 -8.96 8.73 -15.25
CA HIS A 127 -9.61 9.09 -14.00
C HIS A 127 -8.72 9.90 -13.04
N ALA A 128 -7.43 10.02 -13.33
CA ALA A 128 -6.46 10.63 -12.42
C ALA A 128 -6.82 12.08 -12.05
N ALA A 129 -7.34 12.88 -12.99
CA ALA A 129 -7.72 14.27 -12.71
C ALA A 129 -8.66 14.37 -11.51
N LEU A 130 -9.79 13.67 -11.58
CA LEU A 130 -10.82 13.69 -10.52
C LEU A 130 -10.30 13.11 -9.20
N LEU A 131 -9.54 12.00 -9.29
CA LEU A 131 -8.98 11.32 -8.12
C LEU A 131 -7.97 12.22 -7.39
N PHE A 132 -7.07 12.88 -8.12
CA PHE A 132 -6.06 13.76 -7.53
C PHE A 132 -6.66 15.07 -7.02
N GLU A 133 -7.63 15.67 -7.72
CA GLU A 133 -8.39 16.83 -7.22
C GLU A 133 -9.11 16.50 -5.91
N PHE A 134 -9.77 15.33 -5.83
CA PHE A 134 -10.42 14.86 -4.62
C PHE A 134 -9.42 14.66 -3.46
N ALA A 135 -8.30 14.00 -3.74
CA ALA A 135 -7.25 13.72 -2.75
C ALA A 135 -6.57 15.02 -2.29
N ALA A 136 -6.27 15.94 -3.22
CA ALA A 136 -5.62 17.23 -2.93
C ALA A 136 -6.48 18.10 -2.00
N ALA A 137 -7.78 18.21 -2.27
CA ALA A 137 -8.71 18.96 -1.42
C ALA A 137 -8.72 18.48 0.05
N ARG A 138 -8.27 17.24 0.29
CA ARG A 138 -8.22 16.60 1.62
C ARG A 138 -6.79 16.40 2.13
N LYS A 139 -5.79 16.79 1.36
CA LYS A 139 -4.35 16.52 1.62
C LYS A 139 -4.11 15.04 1.93
N ALA A 140 -4.83 14.17 1.22
CA ALA A 140 -4.87 12.75 1.52
C ALA A 140 -3.57 12.04 1.12
N ILE A 141 -3.26 10.97 1.84
CA ILE A 141 -2.29 9.97 1.42
C ILE A 141 -3.02 9.00 0.47
N VAL A 142 -2.41 8.70 -0.66
CA VAL A 142 -2.97 7.78 -1.65
C VAL A 142 -2.03 6.61 -1.83
N LEU A 143 -2.47 5.41 -1.49
CA LEU A 143 -1.80 4.16 -1.86
C LEU A 143 -2.45 3.62 -3.13
N THR A 144 -1.69 3.37 -4.17
CA THR A 144 -2.20 2.81 -5.42
C THR A 144 -1.48 1.53 -5.82
N HIS A 145 -2.23 0.53 -6.30
CA HIS A 145 -1.62 -0.53 -7.10
C HIS A 145 -0.92 0.08 -8.31
N SER A 146 0.22 -0.47 -8.72
CA SER A 146 1.04 0.15 -9.77
C SER A 146 1.76 -0.87 -10.65
N SER A 147 2.18 -0.40 -11.83
CA SER A 147 3.00 -1.12 -12.82
C SER A 147 2.29 -2.24 -13.59
N GLU A 148 0.97 -2.19 -13.66
CA GLU A 148 0.18 -2.94 -14.65
C GLU A 148 -0.42 -1.99 -15.69
N GLN A 149 -1.11 -2.53 -16.73
CA GLN A 149 -1.54 -1.74 -17.88
C GLN A 149 -2.49 -0.59 -17.57
N ASN A 150 -3.34 -0.75 -16.56
CA ASN A 150 -4.27 0.30 -16.09
C ASN A 150 -3.64 1.24 -15.05
N SER A 151 -2.47 0.90 -14.53
CA SER A 151 -1.80 1.59 -13.41
C SER A 151 -0.30 1.82 -13.66
N LEU A 152 0.07 2.20 -14.90
CA LEU A 152 1.46 2.50 -15.21
C LEU A 152 2.00 3.60 -14.30
N CYS A 153 3.16 3.39 -13.70
CA CYS A 153 3.74 4.34 -12.75
C CYS A 153 3.93 5.73 -13.36
N GLU A 154 4.27 5.80 -14.64
CA GLU A 154 4.47 7.07 -15.35
C GLU A 154 3.19 7.87 -15.55
N ASP A 155 2.02 7.23 -15.60
CA ASP A 155 0.72 7.91 -15.74
C ASP A 155 0.35 8.71 -14.47
N PHE A 156 0.96 8.40 -13.33
CA PHE A 156 0.77 9.16 -12.07
C PHE A 156 1.66 10.40 -11.97
N VAL A 157 2.82 10.42 -12.66
CA VAL A 157 3.83 11.48 -12.52
C VAL A 157 3.30 12.88 -12.80
N PRO A 158 2.56 13.15 -13.90
CA PRO A 158 2.02 14.49 -14.18
C PRO A 158 1.10 14.99 -13.07
N TRP A 159 0.33 14.10 -12.49
CA TRP A 159 -0.64 14.44 -11.44
C TRP A 159 0.03 14.66 -10.09
N ALA A 160 1.00 13.84 -9.74
CA ALA A 160 1.81 14.05 -8.54
C ALA A 160 2.58 15.39 -8.59
N ASN A 161 3.04 15.78 -9.77
CA ASN A 161 3.69 17.09 -9.97
C ASN A 161 2.70 18.26 -9.94
N ARG A 162 1.46 18.06 -10.40
CA ARG A 162 0.41 19.08 -10.38
C ARG A 162 -0.19 19.29 -8.99
N PHE A 163 -0.23 18.24 -8.15
CA PHE A 163 -0.86 18.24 -6.83
C PHE A 163 0.16 17.83 -5.74
N PRO A 164 1.12 18.70 -5.39
CA PRO A 164 2.19 18.38 -4.44
C PRO A 164 1.69 18.12 -3.01
N GLU A 165 0.48 18.53 -2.66
CA GLU A 165 -0.20 18.23 -1.39
C GLU A 165 -0.66 16.78 -1.27
N VAL A 166 -0.80 16.05 -2.38
CA VAL A 166 -1.10 14.62 -2.39
C VAL A 166 0.18 13.84 -2.16
N ARG A 167 0.21 13.03 -1.11
CA ARG A 167 1.29 12.09 -0.83
C ARG A 167 0.94 10.75 -1.45
N LEU A 168 1.65 10.38 -2.52
CA LEU A 168 1.38 9.18 -3.32
C LEU A 168 2.34 8.05 -2.94
N ILE A 169 1.81 6.86 -2.69
CA ILE A 169 2.56 5.62 -2.52
C ILE A 169 2.28 4.73 -3.72
N LEU A 170 3.31 4.47 -4.53
CA LEU A 170 3.28 3.49 -5.61
C LEU A 170 3.57 2.12 -5.01
N ALA A 171 2.61 1.22 -5.05
CA ALA A 171 2.77 -0.11 -4.48
C ALA A 171 3.79 -0.95 -5.28
N HIS A 172 4.44 -1.89 -4.56
CA HIS A 172 5.12 -3.03 -5.16
C HIS A 172 6.43 -2.71 -5.91
N ILE A 173 7.46 -2.15 -5.24
CA ILE A 173 8.80 -2.00 -5.84
C ILE A 173 9.21 -3.31 -6.53
N GLY A 174 9.59 -3.19 -7.80
CA GLY A 174 10.03 -4.31 -8.62
C GLY A 174 8.91 -5.02 -9.40
N CYS A 175 7.65 -4.67 -9.18
CA CYS A 175 6.55 -5.18 -9.99
C CYS A 175 6.48 -4.41 -11.32
N GLY A 176 6.37 -5.16 -12.40
CA GLY A 176 6.17 -4.64 -13.75
C GLY A 176 5.51 -5.70 -14.62
N TRP A 177 4.44 -5.35 -15.32
CA TRP A 177 3.71 -6.23 -16.22
C TRP A 177 4.58 -6.77 -17.38
N ASP A 178 5.58 -6.00 -17.76
CA ASP A 178 6.56 -6.27 -18.81
C ASP A 178 7.86 -6.91 -18.28
N GLY A 179 7.95 -7.15 -16.97
CA GLY A 179 9.14 -7.66 -16.29
C GLY A 179 10.18 -6.60 -15.96
N ASP A 180 9.98 -5.31 -16.30
CA ASP A 180 10.85 -4.22 -15.87
C ASP A 180 10.63 -3.91 -14.39
N VAL A 181 11.65 -4.12 -13.56
CA VAL A 181 11.63 -3.92 -12.11
C VAL A 181 11.83 -2.45 -11.69
N THR A 182 11.97 -1.55 -12.65
CA THR A 182 12.41 -0.17 -12.37
C THR A 182 11.29 0.86 -12.38
N HIS A 183 10.07 0.48 -12.72
CA HIS A 183 8.96 1.42 -12.97
C HIS A 183 8.70 2.39 -11.82
N GLN A 184 8.57 1.91 -10.57
CA GLN A 184 8.30 2.75 -9.40
C GLN A 184 9.44 3.73 -9.16
N VAL A 185 10.68 3.26 -9.22
CA VAL A 185 11.89 4.07 -9.00
C VAL A 185 12.00 5.17 -10.06
N ARG A 186 11.83 4.83 -11.34
CA ARG A 186 11.87 5.82 -12.44
C ARG A 186 10.76 6.86 -12.32
N ALA A 187 9.57 6.47 -11.89
CA ALA A 187 8.48 7.42 -11.68
C ALA A 187 8.81 8.39 -10.54
N ILE A 188 9.35 7.91 -9.42
CA ILE A 188 9.77 8.75 -8.30
C ILE A 188 10.86 9.74 -8.73
N GLN A 189 11.84 9.32 -9.53
CA GLN A 189 12.89 10.21 -10.05
C GLN A 189 12.37 11.33 -10.94
N LYS A 190 11.22 11.14 -11.62
CA LYS A 190 10.56 12.15 -12.44
C LYS A 190 9.69 13.13 -11.63
N CYS A 191 9.45 12.83 -10.36
CA CYS A 191 8.62 13.68 -9.50
C CYS A 191 9.42 14.82 -8.88
N GLN A 192 8.83 16.03 -8.91
CA GLN A 192 9.54 17.30 -8.60
C GLN A 192 9.44 17.71 -7.13
N HIS A 193 8.42 17.23 -6.40
CA HIS A 193 8.08 17.76 -5.07
C HIS A 193 8.41 16.82 -3.91
N GLY A 194 8.95 15.64 -4.22
CA GLY A 194 9.28 14.69 -3.18
C GLY A 194 8.06 14.10 -2.44
N ASN A 195 6.89 14.17 -3.03
CA ASN A 195 5.62 13.69 -2.49
C ASN A 195 5.25 12.28 -2.96
N VAL A 196 6.15 11.59 -3.68
CA VAL A 196 5.95 10.23 -4.17
C VAL A 196 6.89 9.27 -3.48
N PHE A 197 6.35 8.14 -3.05
CA PHE A 197 7.01 7.06 -2.32
C PHE A 197 6.71 5.73 -3.02
N ALA A 198 7.42 4.68 -2.65
CA ALA A 198 7.06 3.33 -3.03
C ALA A 198 7.17 2.37 -1.85
N ASP A 199 6.42 1.27 -1.87
CA ASP A 199 6.47 0.27 -0.82
C ASP A 199 7.09 -1.07 -1.27
N THR A 200 7.47 -1.89 -0.30
CA THR A 200 8.17 -3.17 -0.51
C THR A 200 7.23 -4.37 -0.63
N SER A 201 5.93 -4.17 -0.82
CA SER A 201 4.89 -5.20 -0.71
C SER A 201 4.85 -6.22 -1.88
N SER A 202 5.81 -6.22 -2.78
CA SER A 202 5.85 -7.12 -3.93
C SER A 202 6.52 -8.46 -3.62
N ALA A 203 6.06 -9.54 -4.29
CA ALA A 203 6.84 -10.77 -4.40
C ALA A 203 8.21 -10.55 -5.05
N ARG A 204 8.38 -9.51 -5.86
CA ARG A 204 9.65 -9.12 -6.47
C ARG A 204 10.60 -8.48 -5.46
N SER A 205 10.12 -7.89 -4.38
CA SER A 205 10.96 -7.24 -3.37
C SER A 205 11.96 -8.19 -2.70
N ILE A 206 11.70 -9.49 -2.74
CA ILE A 206 12.66 -10.52 -2.26
C ILE A 206 13.82 -10.78 -3.22
N MET A 207 13.80 -10.19 -4.43
CA MET A 207 14.90 -10.29 -5.38
C MET A 207 16.17 -9.70 -4.77
N PRO A 208 17.34 -10.39 -4.93
CA PRO A 208 18.61 -9.87 -4.43
C PRO A 208 18.92 -8.49 -5.00
N ASN A 209 19.43 -7.60 -4.18
CA ASN A 209 19.89 -6.25 -4.52
C ASN A 209 18.80 -5.26 -5.01
N LEU A 210 17.54 -5.66 -5.13
CA LEU A 210 16.50 -4.77 -5.66
C LEU A 210 16.23 -3.58 -4.73
N ILE A 211 16.05 -3.82 -3.44
CA ILE A 211 15.79 -2.75 -2.46
C ILE A 211 17.03 -1.88 -2.28
N GLU A 212 18.21 -2.48 -2.21
CA GLU A 212 19.48 -1.79 -2.14
C GLU A 212 19.70 -0.87 -3.36
N TRP A 213 19.38 -1.38 -4.56
CA TRP A 213 19.42 -0.58 -5.78
C TRP A 213 18.39 0.55 -5.72
N ALA A 214 17.14 0.28 -5.35
CA ALA A 214 16.11 1.32 -5.24
C ALA A 214 16.53 2.42 -4.27
N VAL A 215 17.03 2.06 -3.08
CA VAL A 215 17.57 3.02 -2.10
C VAL A 215 18.73 3.85 -2.69
N SER A 216 19.64 3.24 -3.45
CA SER A 216 20.73 3.97 -4.10
C SER A 216 20.25 4.99 -5.14
N GLN A 217 19.07 4.79 -5.73
CA GLN A 217 18.50 5.63 -6.78
C GLN A 217 17.61 6.77 -6.26
N ILE A 218 16.84 6.52 -5.20
CA ILE A 218 15.80 7.45 -4.71
C ILE A 218 15.95 7.80 -3.22
N GLY A 219 16.91 7.23 -2.52
CA GLY A 219 17.07 7.39 -1.07
C GLY A 219 16.14 6.49 -0.26
N ALA A 220 16.60 6.10 0.94
CA ALA A 220 15.81 5.28 1.86
C ALA A 220 14.53 6.00 2.34
N GLU A 221 14.54 7.32 2.38
CA GLU A 221 13.41 8.17 2.80
C GLU A 221 12.21 8.12 1.84
N ARG A 222 12.35 7.50 0.66
CA ARG A 222 11.28 7.30 -0.33
C ARG A 222 10.72 5.89 -0.31
N VAL A 223 11.30 4.98 0.47
CA VAL A 223 10.89 3.58 0.54
C VAL A 223 10.13 3.33 1.83
N LEU A 224 8.98 2.69 1.75
CA LEU A 224 8.11 2.33 2.86
C LEU A 224 8.03 0.81 2.98
N PHE A 225 7.91 0.30 4.21
CA PHE A 225 7.70 -1.11 4.45
C PHE A 225 6.24 -1.48 4.17
N GLY A 226 6.02 -2.42 3.27
CA GLY A 226 4.73 -2.99 2.93
C GLY A 226 4.86 -4.51 2.77
N THR A 227 3.81 -5.27 3.09
CA THR A 227 3.85 -6.73 3.04
C THR A 227 2.89 -7.38 2.05
N ASP A 228 1.81 -6.68 1.70
CA ASP A 228 0.70 -7.23 0.90
C ASP A 228 0.06 -8.48 1.55
N THR A 229 0.16 -8.57 2.90
CA THR A 229 -0.48 -9.65 3.67
C THR A 229 -2.00 -9.64 3.41
N PRO A 230 -2.70 -10.77 3.40
CA PRO A 230 -2.27 -12.15 3.57
C PRO A 230 -1.73 -12.80 2.29
N LEU A 231 -1.65 -12.05 1.18
CA LEU A 231 -1.26 -12.55 -0.15
C LEU A 231 0.21 -12.98 -0.19
N TYR A 232 1.06 -12.32 0.60
CA TYR A 232 2.45 -12.70 0.79
C TYR A 232 2.80 -12.87 2.27
N SER A 233 3.91 -13.56 2.54
CA SER A 233 4.37 -13.81 3.89
C SER A 233 4.94 -12.56 4.55
N THR A 234 4.28 -12.04 5.58
CA THR A 234 4.76 -10.92 6.41
C THR A 234 6.17 -11.16 6.93
N ALA A 235 6.47 -12.39 7.36
CA ALA A 235 7.78 -12.75 7.89
C ALA A 235 8.89 -12.67 6.83
N MET A 236 8.61 -13.07 5.60
CA MET A 236 9.58 -12.95 4.50
C MET A 236 9.85 -11.49 4.14
N GLN A 237 8.81 -10.67 4.07
CA GLN A 237 8.96 -9.24 3.78
C GLN A 237 9.73 -8.52 4.89
N ARG A 238 9.46 -8.85 6.15
CA ARG A 238 10.20 -8.30 7.29
C ARG A 238 11.67 -8.72 7.24
N ALA A 239 11.96 -10.01 7.07
CA ALA A 239 13.32 -10.54 7.00
C ALA A 239 14.10 -9.93 5.82
N ARG A 240 13.43 -9.64 4.69
CA ARG A 240 14.05 -8.99 3.54
C ARG A 240 14.67 -7.64 3.89
N ILE A 241 14.02 -6.84 4.73
CA ILE A 241 14.57 -5.55 5.16
C ILE A 241 15.57 -5.72 6.31
N ASP A 242 15.27 -6.58 7.29
CA ASP A 242 16.18 -6.83 8.40
C ASP A 242 17.59 -7.26 7.91
N HIS A 243 17.65 -8.05 6.84
CA HIS A 243 18.87 -8.61 6.26
C HIS A 243 19.32 -7.92 4.95
N ALA A 244 18.73 -6.78 4.58
CA ALA A 244 19.21 -5.99 3.45
C ALA A 244 20.64 -5.51 3.69
N ASP A 245 21.44 -5.42 2.61
CA ASP A 245 22.77 -4.81 2.67
C ASP A 245 22.65 -3.26 2.63
N LEU A 246 22.10 -2.71 3.70
CA LEU A 246 21.85 -1.30 3.92
C LEU A 246 22.31 -0.90 5.33
N PRO A 247 22.68 0.36 5.55
CA PRO A 247 22.89 0.90 6.89
C PRO A 247 21.65 0.71 7.79
N ASP A 248 21.87 0.49 9.09
CA ASP A 248 20.78 0.34 10.06
C ASP A 248 19.87 1.57 10.12
N THR A 249 20.39 2.76 9.84
CA THR A 249 19.63 4.00 9.71
C THR A 249 18.60 3.92 8.58
N ASP A 250 18.98 3.38 7.43
CA ASP A 250 18.13 3.26 6.26
C ASP A 250 17.05 2.18 6.46
N LYS A 251 17.44 1.03 7.07
CA LYS A 251 16.47 0.00 7.47
C LYS A 251 15.41 0.56 8.43
N ARG A 252 15.84 1.37 9.39
CA ARG A 252 14.92 2.03 10.33
C ARG A 252 13.98 3.00 9.63
N LEU A 253 14.49 3.79 8.68
CA LEU A 253 13.64 4.66 7.84
C LEU A 253 12.58 3.84 7.13
N ILE A 254 12.97 2.78 6.43
CA ILE A 254 12.07 1.91 5.65
C ILE A 254 11.04 1.24 6.57
N LEU A 255 11.48 0.63 7.67
CA LEU A 255 10.61 -0.15 8.55
C LEU A 255 9.59 0.70 9.31
N ARG A 256 9.93 1.98 9.62
CA ARG A 256 9.09 2.77 10.53
C ARG A 256 9.10 4.27 10.28
N ASP A 257 10.26 4.92 10.30
CA ASP A 257 10.34 6.36 10.51
C ASP A 257 9.74 7.14 9.32
N ASN A 258 9.80 6.60 8.10
CA ASN A 258 9.14 7.18 6.93
C ASN A 258 7.61 7.14 7.06
N ALA A 259 7.05 6.03 7.53
CA ALA A 259 5.62 5.93 7.78
C ALA A 259 5.18 6.92 8.88
N VAL A 260 5.92 7.02 9.99
CA VAL A 260 5.65 8.01 11.03
C VAL A 260 5.67 9.43 10.48
N ARG A 261 6.66 9.77 9.64
CA ARG A 261 6.75 11.09 9.01
C ARG A 261 5.60 11.37 8.04
N LEU A 262 5.19 10.34 7.28
CA LEU A 262 4.18 10.46 6.25
C LEU A 262 2.77 10.59 6.82
N PHE A 263 2.41 9.75 7.78
CA PHE A 263 1.06 9.66 8.34
C PHE A 263 0.88 10.55 9.59
N GLY A 264 1.97 10.84 10.31
CA GLY A 264 1.92 11.68 11.52
C GLY A 264 0.96 11.15 12.58
N SER A 265 0.12 12.03 13.13
CA SER A 265 -0.86 11.71 14.17
C SER A 265 -2.00 10.77 13.71
N GLN A 266 -2.12 10.48 12.42
CA GLN A 266 -3.11 9.49 11.94
C GLN A 266 -2.77 8.05 12.39
N LEU A 267 -1.54 7.80 12.87
CA LEU A 267 -1.12 6.49 13.38
C LEU A 267 -1.47 6.28 14.87
N ASP A 268 -1.86 7.32 15.58
CA ASP A 268 -2.18 7.30 17.02
C ASP A 268 -3.52 6.61 17.33
#